data_6ea95ac99412d83ba952b3def3baa13c
#
_entry.id   6ea95ac99412d83ba952b3def3baa13c
#
_cell.length_a   1.000
_cell.length_b   1.000
_cell.length_c   1.000
_cell.angle_alpha   90.00
_cell.angle_beta   90.00
_cell.angle_gamma   90.00
#
_symmetry.space_group_name_H-M   'P 1'
#
loop_
_entity.id
_entity.type
_entity.pdbx_description
1 polymer ?
#
loop_
_entity_poly.entity_id
_entity_poly.type
_entity_poly.pdbx_seq_one_letter_code
_entity_poly.pdbx_strand_id
1 'polypeptide(L)'
;MRRAGPLLLAASLAACGPAAPPIVLRPPAPVSVAGLDGHYRGTARLIRAAGPGCPRSGARTLDVYRGAVSLSYNAAPRGRVPLTAQVGPDGRIQASDGEGMLDGQLAGGRLEVTVASRQCEHRWTLTKVS
;
A
#
# COMPACT_ATOMS: atom_id res chain seq x y z
N MET A 1 -65.40 53.64 -8.33
CA MET A 1 -64.10 54.28 -8.10
C MET A 1 -63.08 53.15 -7.88
N ARG A 2 -62.24 52.86 -8.88
CA ARG A 2 -61.26 51.85 -8.85
C ARG A 2 -59.90 52.46 -8.50
N ARG A 3 -59.26 51.97 -7.40
CA ARG A 3 -57.90 52.38 -7.07
C ARG A 3 -56.98 51.18 -7.40
N ALA A 4 -56.14 51.40 -8.40
CA ALA A 4 -55.08 50.50 -8.75
C ALA A 4 -53.88 50.73 -7.81
N GLY A 5 -53.43 49.68 -7.14
CA GLY A 5 -52.19 49.72 -6.35
C GLY A 5 -51.02 49.26 -7.22
N PRO A 6 -49.82 49.84 -7.08
CA PRO A 6 -48.65 49.39 -7.84
C PRO A 6 -48.05 48.15 -7.26
N LEU A 7 -47.80 47.13 -8.12
CA LEU A 7 -46.97 45.95 -7.84
C LEU A 7 -45.51 46.40 -7.77
N LEU A 8 -44.86 46.21 -6.61
CA LEU A 8 -43.44 46.32 -6.46
C LEU A 8 -42.81 44.95 -6.82
N LEU A 9 -42.15 44.91 -7.98
CA LEU A 9 -41.26 43.77 -8.32
C LEU A 9 -39.96 43.90 -7.52
N ALA A 10 -39.74 43.02 -6.57
CA ALA A 10 -38.45 42.86 -5.92
C ALA A 10 -37.53 42.03 -6.82
N ALA A 11 -36.52 42.64 -7.40
CA ALA A 11 -35.47 41.97 -8.14
C ALA A 11 -34.47 41.37 -7.15
N SER A 12 -34.49 40.05 -7.04
CA SER A 12 -33.46 39.28 -6.27
C SER A 12 -32.17 39.23 -7.08
N LEU A 13 -31.17 39.99 -6.68
CA LEU A 13 -29.79 39.88 -7.17
C LEU A 13 -29.18 38.61 -6.59
N ALA A 14 -29.11 37.55 -7.40
CA ALA A 14 -28.30 36.36 -7.10
C ALA A 14 -26.82 36.75 -7.17
N ALA A 15 -26.16 36.91 -6.03
CA ALA A 15 -24.72 37.09 -5.95
C ALA A 15 -24.03 35.75 -6.29
N CYS A 16 -23.59 35.62 -7.54
CA CYS A 16 -22.62 34.60 -7.91
C CYS A 16 -21.28 34.95 -7.23
N GLY A 17 -20.97 34.26 -6.12
CA GLY A 17 -19.66 34.37 -5.49
C GLY A 17 -18.58 33.78 -6.42
N PRO A 18 -17.32 34.26 -6.32
CA PRO A 18 -16.23 33.72 -7.12
C PRO A 18 -16.07 32.20 -6.85
N ALA A 19 -16.05 31.41 -7.90
CA ALA A 19 -15.81 29.97 -7.80
C ALA A 19 -14.42 29.73 -7.17
N ALA A 20 -14.35 28.87 -6.15
CA ALA A 20 -13.07 28.48 -5.57
C ALA A 20 -12.16 27.82 -6.64
N PRO A 21 -10.85 28.12 -6.68
CA PRO A 21 -9.95 27.49 -7.64
C PRO A 21 -9.95 25.97 -7.45
N PRO A 22 -9.87 25.17 -8.53
CA PRO A 22 -9.87 23.73 -8.42
C PRO A 22 -8.63 23.30 -7.63
N ILE A 23 -8.81 22.43 -6.62
CA ILE A 23 -7.73 21.82 -5.88
C ILE A 23 -7.08 20.82 -6.85
N VAL A 24 -5.93 21.20 -7.42
CA VAL A 24 -5.11 20.28 -8.20
C VAL A 24 -4.40 19.37 -7.21
N LEU A 25 -4.92 18.17 -7.01
CA LEU A 25 -4.20 17.09 -6.32
C LEU A 25 -2.99 16.73 -7.18
N ARG A 26 -1.82 17.21 -6.75
CA ARG A 26 -0.56 16.83 -7.39
C ARG A 26 -0.34 15.35 -7.11
N PRO A 27 -0.23 14.48 -8.13
CA PRO A 27 0.11 13.10 -7.89
C PRO A 27 1.45 13.03 -7.14
N PRO A 28 1.60 12.12 -6.18
CA PRO A 28 2.87 11.95 -5.49
C PRO A 28 3.98 11.72 -6.53
N ALA A 29 5.13 12.35 -6.31
CA ALA A 29 6.29 12.16 -7.18
C ALA A 29 6.61 10.66 -7.26
N PRO A 30 6.89 10.11 -8.45
CA PRO A 30 7.25 8.70 -8.59
C PRO A 30 8.50 8.44 -7.75
N VAL A 31 8.42 7.45 -6.86
CA VAL A 31 9.57 7.00 -6.09
C VAL A 31 10.57 6.42 -7.09
N SER A 32 11.81 6.93 -7.08
CA SER A 32 12.85 6.38 -7.92
C SER A 32 13.10 4.93 -7.52
N VAL A 33 12.75 3.99 -8.37
CA VAL A 33 12.90 2.55 -8.13
C VAL A 33 14.38 2.19 -7.89
N ALA A 34 15.30 2.90 -8.51
CA ALA A 34 16.74 2.70 -8.34
C ALA A 34 17.24 2.90 -6.89
N GLY A 35 16.60 3.79 -6.13
CA GLY A 35 16.95 4.03 -4.72
C GLY A 35 16.41 2.96 -3.75
N LEU A 36 15.54 2.10 -4.23
CA LEU A 36 14.91 1.05 -3.42
C LEU A 36 15.67 -0.28 -3.46
N ASP A 37 16.44 -0.52 -4.51
CA ASP A 37 17.25 -1.74 -4.64
C ASP A 37 18.28 -1.83 -3.50
N GLY A 38 18.50 -3.03 -3.01
CA GLY A 38 19.49 -3.31 -1.98
C GLY A 38 19.10 -4.48 -1.07
N HIS A 39 19.94 -4.69 -0.07
CA HIS A 39 19.74 -5.69 0.94
C HIS A 39 18.99 -5.13 2.13
N TYR A 40 17.98 -5.85 2.57
CA TYR A 40 17.15 -5.52 3.72
C TYR A 40 17.28 -6.61 4.78
N ARG A 41 17.40 -6.19 6.03
CA ARG A 41 17.53 -7.11 7.18
C ARG A 41 16.61 -6.66 8.31
N GLY A 42 16.05 -7.64 9.00
CA GLY A 42 15.19 -7.38 10.16
C GLY A 42 14.54 -8.63 10.69
N THR A 43 13.28 -8.55 11.06
CA THR A 43 12.56 -9.65 11.70
C THR A 43 11.23 -9.92 11.02
N ALA A 44 10.83 -11.19 11.03
CA ALA A 44 9.46 -11.62 10.78
C ALA A 44 8.83 -12.08 12.08
N ARG A 45 7.63 -11.59 12.35
CA ARG A 45 6.82 -12.00 13.50
C ARG A 45 5.67 -12.87 13.02
N LEU A 46 5.54 -14.05 13.60
CA LEU A 46 4.37 -14.89 13.38
C LEU A 46 3.14 -14.26 14.06
N ILE A 47 2.12 -13.97 13.27
CA ILE A 47 0.88 -13.34 13.72
C ILE A 47 -0.21 -14.38 13.90
N ARG A 48 -0.30 -15.33 12.96
CA ARG A 48 -1.31 -16.39 12.98
C ARG A 48 -0.74 -17.70 12.48
N ALA A 49 -1.03 -18.77 13.18
CA ALA A 49 -0.77 -20.13 12.77
C ALA A 49 -2.06 -20.94 12.94
N ALA A 50 -2.64 -21.40 11.83
CA ALA A 50 -3.84 -22.25 11.84
C ALA A 50 -3.51 -23.76 11.81
N GLY A 51 -2.24 -24.10 11.79
CA GLY A 51 -1.76 -25.48 11.75
C GLY A 51 -0.25 -25.60 11.97
N PRO A 52 0.27 -26.82 12.02
CA PRO A 52 1.71 -27.05 12.15
C PRO A 52 2.46 -26.62 10.89
N GLY A 53 3.75 -26.34 11.03
CA GLY A 53 4.63 -26.02 9.92
C GLY A 53 4.76 -24.52 9.58
N CYS A 54 4.13 -23.63 10.33
CA CYS A 54 4.40 -22.20 10.19
C CYS A 54 5.82 -21.88 10.70
N PRO A 55 6.64 -21.16 9.90
CA PRO A 55 7.93 -20.69 10.35
C PRO A 55 7.82 -19.85 11.62
N ARG A 56 8.73 -20.04 12.56
CA ARG A 56 8.76 -19.24 13.78
C ARG A 56 9.18 -17.80 13.48
N SER A 57 8.80 -16.89 14.37
CA SER A 57 9.34 -15.54 14.41
C SER A 57 10.87 -15.59 14.46
N GLY A 58 11.53 -14.66 13.79
CA GLY A 58 12.99 -14.61 13.79
C GLY A 58 13.57 -13.65 12.75
N ALA A 59 14.89 -13.67 12.66
CA ALA A 59 15.63 -12.85 11.71
C ALA A 59 15.30 -13.23 10.25
N ARG A 60 15.23 -12.22 9.40
CA ARG A 60 14.99 -12.36 7.96
C ARG A 60 15.84 -11.38 7.18
N THR A 61 16.17 -11.82 5.97
CA THR A 61 16.81 -10.98 4.96
C THR A 61 16.00 -11.04 3.69
N LEU A 62 16.07 -9.98 2.90
CA LEU A 62 15.37 -9.86 1.63
C LEU A 62 16.15 -8.94 0.71
N ASP A 63 16.16 -9.28 -0.56
CA ASP A 63 16.76 -8.46 -1.59
C ASP A 63 15.67 -7.79 -2.44
N VAL A 64 15.86 -6.51 -2.68
CA VAL A 64 15.10 -5.77 -3.69
C VAL A 64 16.02 -5.57 -4.88
N TYR A 65 15.62 -6.08 -6.02
CA TYR A 65 16.40 -6.02 -7.25
C TYR A 65 15.54 -5.56 -8.42
N ARG A 66 15.97 -4.50 -9.09
CA ARG A 66 15.22 -3.86 -10.18
C ARG A 66 13.78 -3.54 -9.81
N GLY A 67 13.57 -3.09 -8.57
CA GLY A 67 12.24 -2.80 -8.04
C GLY A 67 11.36 -4.03 -7.79
N ALA A 68 11.91 -5.23 -7.81
CA ALA A 68 11.20 -6.46 -7.49
C ALA A 68 11.59 -6.98 -6.11
N VAL A 69 10.62 -7.42 -5.37
CA VAL A 69 10.75 -8.12 -4.08
C VAL A 69 10.43 -9.58 -4.32
N SER A 70 11.31 -10.49 -3.90
CA SER A 70 11.05 -11.92 -3.94
C SER A 70 11.24 -12.53 -2.56
N LEU A 71 10.25 -13.27 -2.10
CA LEU A 71 10.31 -14.02 -0.85
C LEU A 71 9.61 -15.37 -1.01
N SER A 72 9.81 -16.25 -0.03
CA SER A 72 9.12 -17.53 -0.01
C SER A 72 8.17 -17.61 1.16
N TYR A 73 6.99 -18.12 0.93
CA TYR A 73 6.03 -18.44 1.98
C TYR A 73 5.79 -19.95 2.08
N ASN A 74 5.23 -20.40 3.19
CA ASN A 74 4.91 -21.80 3.38
C ASN A 74 3.49 -22.09 2.89
N ALA A 75 3.39 -22.90 1.85
CA ALA A 75 2.14 -23.34 1.25
C ALA A 75 1.96 -24.86 1.46
N ALA A 76 1.78 -25.29 2.70
CA ALA A 76 1.57 -26.71 2.97
C ALA A 76 0.35 -27.27 2.19
N PRO A 77 0.43 -28.46 1.60
CA PRO A 77 1.52 -29.43 1.67
C PRO A 77 2.68 -29.20 0.68
N ARG A 78 2.62 -28.20 -0.19
CA ARG A 78 3.60 -27.96 -1.27
C ARG A 78 4.98 -27.49 -0.77
N GLY A 79 5.10 -27.13 0.52
CA GLY A 79 6.33 -26.61 1.10
C GLY A 79 6.52 -25.12 0.83
N ARG A 80 7.76 -24.68 0.58
CA ARG A 80 8.08 -23.28 0.35
C ARG A 80 7.84 -22.88 -1.11
N VAL A 81 7.03 -21.88 -1.33
CA VAL A 81 6.69 -21.36 -2.65
C VAL A 81 7.19 -19.92 -2.76
N PRO A 82 7.88 -19.56 -3.85
CA PRO A 82 8.32 -18.19 -4.08
C PRO A 82 7.13 -17.31 -4.47
N LEU A 83 7.14 -16.08 -3.98
CA LEU A 83 6.19 -15.04 -4.34
C LEU A 83 6.98 -13.77 -4.68
N THR A 84 6.76 -13.24 -5.87
CA THR A 84 7.46 -12.06 -6.37
C THR A 84 6.48 -10.94 -6.62
N ALA A 85 6.83 -9.74 -6.18
CA ALA A 85 6.05 -8.53 -6.37
C ALA A 85 6.92 -7.39 -6.92
N GLN A 86 6.33 -6.53 -7.73
CA GLN A 86 6.93 -5.26 -8.12
C GLN A 86 6.60 -4.20 -7.07
N VAL A 87 7.58 -3.35 -6.79
CA VAL A 87 7.37 -2.17 -5.97
C VAL A 87 6.71 -1.10 -6.84
N GLY A 88 5.54 -0.66 -6.46
CA GLY A 88 4.82 0.41 -7.13
C GLY A 88 5.49 1.77 -6.97
N PRO A 89 5.07 2.78 -7.76
CA PRO A 89 5.65 4.13 -7.72
C PRO A 89 5.42 4.86 -6.37
N ASP A 90 4.46 4.41 -5.59
CA ASP A 90 4.17 4.87 -4.22
C ASP A 90 4.88 4.03 -3.14
N GLY A 91 5.73 3.07 -3.53
CA GLY A 91 6.39 2.13 -2.64
C GLY A 91 5.51 0.95 -2.22
N ARG A 92 4.28 0.87 -2.71
CA ARG A 92 3.36 -0.22 -2.38
C ARG A 92 3.78 -1.51 -3.05
N ILE A 93 3.64 -2.61 -2.31
CA ILE A 93 4.02 -3.95 -2.75
C ILE A 93 2.81 -4.85 -2.56
N GLN A 94 2.37 -5.49 -3.64
CA GLN A 94 1.27 -6.46 -3.59
C GLN A 94 1.53 -7.59 -4.56
N ALA A 95 1.29 -8.80 -4.12
CA ALA A 95 1.26 -10.00 -4.96
C ALA A 95 0.35 -11.06 -4.34
N SER A 96 -0.20 -11.90 -5.18
CA SER A 96 -0.97 -13.08 -4.78
C SER A 96 -0.87 -14.14 -5.86
N ASP A 97 -0.78 -15.40 -5.46
CA ASP A 97 -0.83 -16.55 -6.35
C ASP A 97 -2.08 -17.43 -6.13
N GLY A 98 -3.07 -16.89 -5.38
CA GLY A 98 -4.30 -17.59 -5.00
C GLY A 98 -4.18 -18.39 -3.71
N GLU A 99 -2.99 -18.72 -3.24
CA GLU A 99 -2.76 -19.42 -1.96
C GLU A 99 -1.98 -18.57 -0.96
N GLY A 100 -1.06 -17.76 -1.46
CA GLY A 100 -0.29 -16.81 -0.69
C GLY A 100 -0.56 -15.38 -1.12
N MET A 101 -0.41 -14.48 -0.18
CA MET A 101 -0.57 -13.04 -0.38
C MET A 101 0.60 -12.30 0.27
N LEU A 102 1.08 -11.32 -0.45
CA LEU A 102 2.07 -10.34 0.02
C LEU A 102 1.44 -8.96 -0.11
N ASP A 103 1.39 -8.22 0.97
CA ASP A 103 0.93 -6.82 0.97
C ASP A 103 1.84 -6.00 1.89
N GLY A 104 2.31 -4.86 1.40
CA GLY A 104 3.19 -4.04 2.18
C GLY A 104 3.59 -2.72 1.57
N GLN A 105 4.55 -2.09 2.23
CA GLN A 105 5.05 -0.77 1.90
C GLN A 105 6.56 -0.70 2.06
N LEU A 106 7.22 -0.09 1.07
CA LEU A 106 8.63 0.27 1.11
C LEU A 106 8.75 1.79 1.09
N ALA A 107 9.28 2.36 2.16
CA ALA A 107 9.46 3.79 2.29
C ALA A 107 10.64 4.11 3.21
N GLY A 108 11.47 5.10 2.82
CA GLY A 108 12.57 5.58 3.65
C GLY A 108 13.60 4.50 4.06
N GLY A 109 13.86 3.52 3.19
CA GLY A 109 14.75 2.41 3.49
C GLY A 109 14.18 1.38 4.48
N ARG A 110 12.88 1.45 4.78
CA ARG A 110 12.16 0.52 5.63
C ARG A 110 11.11 -0.23 4.82
N LEU A 111 11.10 -1.54 4.96
CA LEU A 111 10.16 -2.44 4.32
C LEU A 111 9.26 -3.07 5.39
N GLU A 112 7.97 -2.88 5.26
CA GLU A 112 6.97 -3.53 6.09
C GLU A 112 6.03 -4.32 5.20
N VAL A 113 5.99 -5.64 5.37
CA VAL A 113 5.13 -6.52 4.57
C VAL A 113 4.43 -7.54 5.46
N THR A 114 3.20 -7.84 5.09
CA THR A 114 2.45 -8.98 5.58
C THR A 114 2.51 -10.09 4.54
N VAL A 115 2.91 -11.25 4.96
CA VAL A 115 2.94 -12.47 4.15
C VAL A 115 1.93 -13.43 4.74
N ALA A 116 0.89 -13.73 4.02
CA ALA A 116 -0.20 -14.56 4.48
C ALA A 116 -0.43 -15.76 3.54
N SER A 117 -0.74 -16.90 4.13
CA SER A 117 -1.26 -18.09 3.47
C SER A 117 -2.48 -18.59 4.24
N ARG A 118 -3.09 -19.68 3.78
CA ARG A 118 -4.21 -20.29 4.51
C ARG A 118 -3.86 -20.67 5.95
N GLN A 119 -2.60 -21.07 6.20
CA GLN A 119 -2.17 -21.58 7.50
C GLN A 119 -1.37 -20.58 8.32
N CYS A 120 -0.60 -19.71 7.68
CA CYS A 120 0.38 -18.87 8.33
C CYS A 120 0.21 -17.42 7.94
N GLU A 121 0.40 -16.52 8.90
CA GLU A 121 0.52 -15.09 8.64
C GLU A 121 1.72 -14.52 9.40
N HIS A 122 2.58 -13.84 8.69
CA HIS A 122 3.76 -13.18 9.25
C HIS A 122 3.78 -11.71 8.88
N ARG A 123 4.23 -10.88 9.81
CA ARG A 123 4.58 -9.49 9.54
C ARG A 123 6.10 -9.36 9.55
N TRP A 124 6.64 -8.85 8.48
CA TRP A 124 8.07 -8.60 8.32
C TRP A 124 8.33 -7.11 8.45
N THR A 125 9.33 -6.78 9.22
CA THR A 125 9.84 -5.41 9.36
C THR A 125 11.34 -5.45 9.11
N LEU A 126 11.77 -4.87 8.00
CA LEU A 126 13.14 -4.91 7.54
C LEU A 126 13.64 -3.50 7.27
N THR A 127 14.94 -3.30 7.44
CA THR A 127 15.62 -2.04 7.16
C THR A 127 16.74 -2.28 6.15
N LYS A 128 16.92 -1.35 5.22
CA LYS A 128 18.00 -1.40 4.24
C LYS A 128 19.35 -1.33 4.93
N VAL A 129 20.26 -2.22 4.56
CA VAL A 129 21.63 -2.31 5.12
C VAL A 129 22.71 -2.05 4.08
N SER A 130 22.38 -2.17 2.81
CA SER A 130 23.27 -1.81 1.70
C SER A 130 22.52 -1.64 0.38
#